data_64a93001d62b697006c980b88632c4a1
#
_entry.id   64a93001d62b697006c980b88632c4a1
#
_cell.length_a   1.000
_cell.length_b   1.000
_cell.length_c   1.000
_cell.angle_alpha   90.00
_cell.angle_beta   90.00
_cell.angle_gamma   90.00
#
_symmetry.space_group_name_H-M   'P 1'
#
loop_
_entity.id
_entity.type
_entity.pdbx_description
1 polymer ?
#
loop_
_entity_poly.entity_id
_entity_poly.type
_entity_poly.pdbx_seq_one_letter_code
_entity_poly.pdbx_strand_id
1 'polypeptide(L)'
;MKLIPDLILALVLATMAFASGAQEAKPAHPVQATMAKPDLAKGEASFTAVCAACHGADGNSGIAANPKLSQQHPQYLIKQLQEFKSGKRNNAVMKAFATALSEDDMRNISYWLASKPAKTGFAKDKALVALGERVYRGGVAERQIAACSGCHSPNGAGIPAQYPRVSGQHADYTVAQLSAYRDGSRRNSVQMGNVAAKLNDREIRAVADYIAGLR
;
A
#
# COMPACT_ATOMS: atom_id res chain seq x y z
N MET A 1 -22.61 -81.63 -35.87
CA MET A 1 -24.00 -82.00 -35.92
C MET A 1 -24.70 -81.58 -34.60
N LYS A 2 -25.76 -80.91 -34.72
CA LYS A 2 -26.78 -80.42 -33.78
C LYS A 2 -26.77 -78.89 -33.57
N LEU A 3 -27.75 -78.36 -34.23
CA LEU A 3 -28.34 -77.03 -34.12
C LEU A 3 -29.06 -76.83 -32.79
N ILE A 4 -28.99 -75.66 -32.19
CA ILE A 4 -29.91 -75.21 -31.14
C ILE A 4 -30.35 -73.81 -31.48
N PRO A 5 -31.62 -73.49 -31.39
CA PRO A 5 -32.20 -72.29 -32.02
C PRO A 5 -32.16 -71.02 -31.13
N ASP A 6 -32.37 -69.96 -31.82
CA ASP A 6 -32.50 -68.58 -31.32
C ASP A 6 -33.56 -68.42 -30.23
N LEU A 7 -33.21 -67.68 -29.17
CA LEU A 7 -34.14 -67.09 -28.26
C LEU A 7 -33.96 -65.59 -28.23
N ILE A 8 -34.78 -64.87 -28.97
CA ILE A 8 -34.90 -63.48 -29.01
C ILE A 8 -35.52 -62.96 -27.72
N LEU A 9 -34.76 -62.32 -26.86
CA LEU A 9 -35.28 -61.66 -25.65
C LEU A 9 -35.36 -60.15 -25.94
N ALA A 10 -36.57 -59.69 -26.19
CA ALA A 10 -36.87 -58.27 -26.40
C ALA A 10 -36.78 -57.53 -25.02
N LEU A 11 -35.77 -56.74 -24.86
CA LEU A 11 -35.59 -55.87 -23.70
C LEU A 11 -36.21 -54.51 -23.99
N VAL A 12 -37.40 -54.26 -23.41
CA VAL A 12 -38.06 -52.96 -23.44
C VAL A 12 -37.35 -52.04 -22.48
N LEU A 13 -36.53 -51.11 -22.98
CA LEU A 13 -35.96 -50.00 -22.20
C LEU A 13 -37.00 -48.89 -22.03
N ALA A 14 -37.59 -48.83 -20.84
CA ALA A 14 -38.35 -47.64 -20.43
C ALA A 14 -37.39 -46.52 -20.06
N THR A 15 -37.27 -45.50 -20.93
CA THR A 15 -36.51 -44.27 -20.65
C THR A 15 -37.36 -43.35 -19.76
N MET A 16 -37.08 -43.35 -18.46
CA MET A 16 -37.57 -42.31 -17.57
C MET A 16 -36.71 -41.03 -17.78
N ALA A 17 -37.28 -40.01 -18.43
CA ALA A 17 -36.71 -38.69 -18.51
C ALA A 17 -36.86 -38.00 -17.15
N PHE A 18 -35.80 -37.95 -16.36
CA PHE A 18 -35.72 -37.05 -15.22
C PHE A 18 -35.46 -35.63 -15.72
N ALA A 19 -36.50 -34.81 -15.74
CA ALA A 19 -36.35 -33.37 -15.93
C ALA A 19 -35.75 -32.78 -14.65
N SER A 20 -34.40 -32.73 -14.56
CA SER A 20 -33.69 -31.97 -13.55
C SER A 20 -33.84 -30.50 -13.88
N GLY A 21 -34.79 -29.81 -13.27
CA GLY A 21 -34.85 -28.36 -13.23
C GLY A 21 -33.64 -27.82 -12.48
N ALA A 22 -32.53 -27.56 -13.19
CA ALA A 22 -31.42 -26.79 -12.66
C ALA A 22 -31.88 -25.35 -12.51
N GLN A 23 -32.29 -24.99 -11.30
CA GLN A 23 -32.54 -23.62 -10.92
C GLN A 23 -31.18 -22.92 -10.84
N GLU A 24 -30.79 -22.21 -11.89
CA GLU A 24 -29.61 -21.36 -11.86
C GLU A 24 -29.77 -20.31 -10.74
N ALA A 25 -29.09 -20.56 -9.63
CA ALA A 25 -28.92 -19.57 -8.58
C ALA A 25 -28.11 -18.42 -9.17
N LYS A 26 -28.79 -17.33 -9.52
CA LYS A 26 -28.16 -16.08 -9.94
C LYS A 26 -27.13 -15.70 -8.86
N PRO A 27 -25.82 -15.55 -9.19
CA PRO A 27 -24.85 -15.14 -8.20
C PRO A 27 -25.27 -13.80 -7.64
N ALA A 28 -25.53 -13.75 -6.34
CA ALA A 28 -25.74 -12.51 -5.63
C ALA A 28 -24.40 -11.76 -5.68
N HIS A 29 -24.26 -10.81 -6.61
CA HIS A 29 -23.18 -9.84 -6.54
C HIS A 29 -23.30 -9.16 -5.18
N PRO A 30 -22.23 -9.17 -4.35
CA PRO A 30 -22.25 -8.37 -3.14
C PRO A 30 -22.51 -6.93 -3.59
N VAL A 31 -23.61 -6.35 -3.10
CA VAL A 31 -23.89 -4.93 -3.25
C VAL A 31 -22.68 -4.24 -2.67
N GLN A 32 -21.78 -3.75 -3.54
CA GLN A 32 -20.76 -2.81 -3.12
C GLN A 32 -21.53 -1.62 -2.57
N ALA A 33 -21.54 -1.51 -1.23
CA ALA A 33 -22.03 -0.32 -0.59
C ALA A 33 -21.32 0.85 -1.26
N THR A 34 -22.05 1.70 -1.97
CA THR A 34 -21.50 2.87 -2.65
C THR A 34 -20.93 3.75 -1.56
N MET A 35 -19.60 3.64 -1.34
CA MET A 35 -18.94 4.47 -0.35
C MET A 35 -19.19 5.93 -0.71
N ALA A 36 -19.77 6.69 0.23
CA ALA A 36 -20.07 8.08 0.03
C ALA A 36 -18.82 8.85 -0.45
N LYS A 37 -19.01 9.85 -1.29
CA LYS A 37 -17.90 10.69 -1.76
C LYS A 37 -17.17 11.29 -0.55
N PRO A 38 -15.81 11.33 -0.55
CA PRO A 38 -15.04 11.93 0.54
C PRO A 38 -15.41 13.40 0.75
N ASP A 39 -15.61 13.79 1.99
CA ASP A 39 -15.88 15.17 2.41
C ASP A 39 -14.54 15.83 2.78
N LEU A 40 -14.01 16.65 1.86
CA LEU A 40 -12.72 17.30 2.04
C LEU A 40 -12.74 18.35 3.16
N ALA A 41 -13.87 19.02 3.40
CA ALA A 41 -13.98 20.01 4.47
C ALA A 41 -13.94 19.34 5.86
N LYS A 42 -14.62 18.21 6.03
CA LYS A 42 -14.49 17.40 7.23
C LYS A 42 -13.06 16.84 7.38
N GLY A 43 -12.45 16.41 6.29
CA GLY A 43 -11.06 15.95 6.27
C GLY A 43 -10.10 17.01 6.77
N GLU A 44 -10.25 18.25 6.31
CA GLU A 44 -9.47 19.41 6.76
C GLU A 44 -9.69 19.70 8.25
N ALA A 45 -10.92 19.78 8.69
CA ALA A 45 -11.25 20.08 10.07
C ALA A 45 -10.66 19.01 11.01
N SER A 46 -10.85 17.73 10.72
CA SER A 46 -10.31 16.63 11.52
C SER A 46 -8.79 16.61 11.52
N PHE A 47 -8.15 16.83 10.37
CA PHE A 47 -6.68 16.87 10.25
C PHE A 47 -6.10 18.03 11.05
N THR A 48 -6.68 19.22 10.92
CA THR A 48 -6.22 20.44 11.61
C THR A 48 -6.30 20.29 13.12
N ALA A 49 -7.41 19.72 13.60
CA ALA A 49 -7.62 19.56 15.04
C ALA A 49 -6.67 18.53 15.69
N VAL A 50 -6.27 17.48 14.97
CA VAL A 50 -5.61 16.30 15.57
C VAL A 50 -4.20 16.06 15.03
N CYS A 51 -3.96 16.27 13.75
CA CYS A 51 -2.75 15.79 13.06
C CYS A 51 -1.74 16.91 12.78
N ALA A 52 -2.21 18.15 12.59
CA ALA A 52 -1.43 19.27 12.09
C ALA A 52 -0.24 19.64 12.99
N ALA A 53 -0.33 19.46 14.30
CA ALA A 53 0.74 19.77 15.24
C ALA A 53 2.04 19.00 14.93
N CYS A 54 1.91 17.77 14.43
CA CYS A 54 3.06 16.92 14.10
C CYS A 54 3.36 16.86 12.60
N HIS A 55 2.31 16.93 11.76
CA HIS A 55 2.43 16.74 10.31
C HIS A 55 2.37 18.04 9.50
N GLY A 56 2.29 19.21 10.17
CA GLY A 56 2.14 20.52 9.53
C GLY A 56 0.70 20.79 9.09
N ALA A 57 0.32 22.07 9.03
CA ALA A 57 -1.06 22.49 8.75
C ALA A 57 -1.60 22.00 7.39
N ASP A 58 -0.70 21.81 6.43
CA ASP A 58 -1.01 21.34 5.07
C ASP A 58 -0.52 19.90 4.79
N GLY A 59 -0.08 19.18 5.84
CA GLY A 59 0.52 17.86 5.70
C GLY A 59 1.97 17.86 5.21
N ASN A 60 2.61 19.01 5.07
CA ASN A 60 4.03 19.14 4.76
C ASN A 60 4.83 19.39 6.05
N SER A 61 5.01 18.34 6.85
CA SER A 61 5.74 18.41 8.10
C SER A 61 7.09 19.12 7.95
N GLY A 62 7.39 20.02 8.88
CA GLY A 62 8.73 20.58 9.05
C GLY A 62 9.64 19.76 9.98
N ILE A 63 9.11 18.72 10.61
CA ILE A 63 9.81 17.87 11.57
C ILE A 63 10.33 16.64 10.85
N ALA A 64 11.65 16.47 10.80
CA ALA A 64 12.30 15.42 10.00
C ALA A 64 11.90 13.97 10.40
N ALA A 65 11.53 13.75 11.66
CA ALA A 65 11.05 12.46 12.16
C ALA A 65 9.59 12.17 11.77
N ASN A 66 8.80 13.20 11.49
CA ASN A 66 7.38 13.08 11.16
C ASN A 66 7.19 13.17 9.65
N PRO A 67 6.51 12.21 9.01
CA PRO A 67 6.42 12.19 7.55
C PRO A 67 5.60 13.35 6.99
N LYS A 68 6.00 13.81 5.81
CA LYS A 68 5.14 14.59 4.93
C LYS A 68 4.03 13.66 4.41
N LEU A 69 2.80 14.13 4.45
CA LEU A 69 1.61 13.40 4.07
C LEU A 69 0.91 13.98 2.82
N SER A 70 1.24 15.24 2.48
CA SER A 70 0.66 15.93 1.32
C SER A 70 0.93 15.19 0.04
N GLN A 71 -0.08 15.17 -0.85
CA GLN A 71 -0.04 14.52 -2.15
C GLN A 71 0.26 13.01 -2.09
N GLN A 72 0.06 12.38 -0.92
CA GLN A 72 0.16 10.93 -0.79
C GLN A 72 -1.13 10.28 -1.31
N HIS A 73 -1.03 9.06 -1.83
CA HIS A 73 -2.18 8.30 -2.32
C HIS A 73 -3.18 8.03 -1.18
N PRO A 74 -4.48 8.34 -1.36
CA PRO A 74 -5.47 8.21 -0.30
C PRO A 74 -5.57 6.79 0.23
N GLN A 75 -5.55 5.79 -0.65
CA GLN A 75 -5.63 4.38 -0.28
C GLN A 75 -4.45 3.94 0.61
N TYR A 76 -3.26 4.48 0.34
CA TYR A 76 -2.09 4.23 1.19
C TYR A 76 -2.27 4.85 2.58
N LEU A 77 -2.75 6.09 2.67
CA LEU A 77 -2.99 6.77 3.95
C LEU A 77 -4.06 6.04 4.77
N ILE A 78 -5.19 5.69 4.15
CA ILE A 78 -6.27 4.91 4.79
C ILE A 78 -5.71 3.60 5.35
N LYS A 79 -4.99 2.84 4.51
CA LYS A 79 -4.34 1.59 4.93
C LYS A 79 -3.40 1.81 6.12
N GLN A 80 -2.59 2.88 6.12
CA GLN A 80 -1.68 3.14 7.23
C GLN A 80 -2.43 3.48 8.53
N LEU A 81 -3.49 4.29 8.47
CA LEU A 81 -4.30 4.63 9.64
C LEU A 81 -4.99 3.38 10.22
N GLN A 82 -5.59 2.55 9.37
CA GLN A 82 -6.19 1.26 9.77
C GLN A 82 -5.15 0.32 10.41
N GLU A 83 -3.96 0.26 9.84
CA GLU A 83 -2.89 -0.62 10.36
C GLU A 83 -2.26 -0.09 11.66
N PHE A 84 -2.21 1.22 11.87
CA PHE A 84 -1.89 1.78 13.18
C PHE A 84 -2.98 1.48 14.21
N LYS A 85 -4.25 1.66 13.85
CA LYS A 85 -5.41 1.37 14.71
C LYS A 85 -5.43 -0.10 15.15
N SER A 86 -5.23 -1.03 14.23
CA SER A 86 -5.20 -2.48 14.50
C SER A 86 -3.90 -2.95 15.16
N GLY A 87 -2.84 -2.13 15.18
CA GLY A 87 -1.50 -2.51 15.66
C GLY A 87 -0.65 -3.29 14.66
N LYS A 88 -1.15 -3.56 13.44
CA LYS A 88 -0.38 -4.22 12.38
C LYS A 88 0.86 -3.40 11.96
N ARG A 89 0.76 -2.08 12.00
CA ARG A 89 1.89 -1.15 11.95
C ARG A 89 2.14 -0.61 13.34
N ASN A 90 3.23 -1.05 13.98
CA ASN A 90 3.55 -0.67 15.35
C ASN A 90 4.09 0.77 15.41
N ASN A 91 3.40 1.64 16.12
CA ASN A 91 3.82 2.97 16.56
C ASN A 91 2.83 3.45 17.61
N ALA A 92 3.27 3.59 18.86
CA ALA A 92 2.39 3.90 19.99
C ALA A 92 1.67 5.25 19.83
N VAL A 93 2.37 6.28 19.32
CA VAL A 93 1.81 7.62 19.11
C VAL A 93 0.72 7.55 18.03
N MET A 94 1.04 7.00 16.84
CA MET A 94 0.06 6.93 15.76
C MET A 94 -1.10 5.99 16.08
N LYS A 95 -0.89 4.94 16.87
CA LYS A 95 -1.95 4.05 17.32
C LYS A 95 -2.97 4.82 18.18
N ALA A 96 -2.49 5.64 19.12
CA ALA A 96 -3.36 6.44 19.97
C ALA A 96 -4.29 7.36 19.15
N PHE A 97 -3.73 8.09 18.19
CA PHE A 97 -4.51 8.95 17.30
C PHE A 97 -5.43 8.18 16.36
N ALA A 98 -4.94 7.12 15.71
CA ALA A 98 -5.71 6.35 14.75
C ALA A 98 -6.89 5.59 15.40
N THR A 99 -6.78 5.22 16.68
CA THR A 99 -7.85 4.49 17.40
C THR A 99 -9.13 5.30 17.51
N ALA A 100 -9.02 6.62 17.65
CA ALA A 100 -10.17 7.52 17.77
C ALA A 100 -10.87 7.81 16.43
N LEU A 101 -10.24 7.49 15.27
CA LEU A 101 -10.80 7.79 13.96
C LEU A 101 -11.81 6.72 13.52
N SER A 102 -12.92 7.18 12.94
CA SER A 102 -13.82 6.34 12.15
C SER A 102 -13.23 6.05 10.75
N GLU A 103 -13.77 5.08 10.04
CA GLU A 103 -13.38 4.81 8.64
C GLU A 103 -13.65 6.02 7.73
N ASP A 104 -14.73 6.76 7.99
CA ASP A 104 -15.07 7.98 7.27
C ASP A 104 -14.06 9.11 7.56
N ASP A 105 -13.60 9.27 8.80
CA ASP A 105 -12.55 10.23 9.14
C ASP A 105 -11.24 9.88 8.43
N MET A 106 -10.84 8.60 8.47
CA MET A 106 -9.63 8.13 7.79
C MET A 106 -9.70 8.42 6.29
N ARG A 107 -10.88 8.19 5.68
CA ARG A 107 -11.11 8.47 4.26
C ARG A 107 -11.06 9.97 3.97
N ASN A 108 -11.82 10.78 4.70
CA ASN A 108 -11.92 12.22 4.48
C ASN A 108 -10.54 12.91 4.64
N ILE A 109 -9.81 12.60 5.71
CA ILE A 109 -8.44 13.09 5.95
C ILE A 109 -7.51 12.68 4.81
N SER A 110 -7.57 11.42 4.38
CA SER A 110 -6.66 10.91 3.36
C SER A 110 -6.88 11.56 1.99
N TYR A 111 -8.13 11.78 1.59
CA TYR A 111 -8.45 12.46 0.34
C TYR A 111 -8.14 13.96 0.40
N TRP A 112 -8.35 14.61 1.55
CA TRP A 112 -7.93 15.99 1.74
C TRP A 112 -6.40 16.14 1.62
N LEU A 113 -5.61 15.28 2.28
CA LEU A 113 -4.16 15.28 2.15
C LEU A 113 -3.68 15.02 0.71
N ALA A 114 -4.35 14.13 -0.01
CA ALA A 114 -4.05 13.85 -1.42
C ALA A 114 -4.26 15.07 -2.31
N SER A 115 -5.18 15.98 -1.97
CA SER A 115 -5.44 17.23 -2.70
C SER A 115 -4.43 18.34 -2.42
N LYS A 116 -3.56 18.17 -1.40
CA LYS A 116 -2.58 19.21 -1.03
C LYS A 116 -1.29 19.06 -1.83
N PRO A 117 -0.68 20.15 -2.31
CA PRO A 117 0.59 20.10 -3.00
C PRO A 117 1.71 19.66 -2.06
N ALA A 118 2.54 18.71 -2.51
CA ALA A 118 3.73 18.33 -1.77
C ALA A 118 4.82 19.41 -1.92
N LYS A 119 5.43 19.80 -0.81
CA LYS A 119 6.63 20.65 -0.82
C LYS A 119 7.85 19.80 -1.15
N THR A 120 8.67 20.28 -2.07
CA THR A 120 9.92 19.64 -2.44
C THR A 120 10.87 19.55 -1.25
N GLY A 121 11.71 18.52 -1.25
CA GLY A 121 12.86 18.41 -0.36
C GLY A 121 14.17 18.56 -1.14
N PHE A 122 15.27 18.33 -0.46
CA PHE A 122 16.61 18.40 -1.03
C PHE A 122 17.47 17.26 -0.49
N ALA A 123 18.28 16.65 -1.36
CA ALA A 123 19.41 15.84 -0.94
C ALA A 123 20.45 16.75 -0.28
N LYS A 124 20.99 16.33 0.84
CA LYS A 124 21.94 17.12 1.65
C LYS A 124 23.38 16.62 1.55
N ASP A 125 23.55 15.33 1.30
CA ASP A 125 24.85 14.68 1.25
C ASP A 125 25.28 14.38 -0.19
N LYS A 126 26.05 15.30 -0.78
CA LYS A 126 26.56 15.15 -2.15
C LYS A 126 27.38 13.86 -2.37
N ALA A 127 28.05 13.36 -1.33
CA ALA A 127 28.85 12.14 -1.44
C ALA A 127 27.98 10.88 -1.53
N LEU A 128 26.75 10.96 -1.04
CA LEU A 128 25.79 9.84 -1.05
C LEU A 128 24.83 9.85 -2.25
N VAL A 129 24.61 11.02 -2.89
CA VAL A 129 23.61 11.17 -3.97
C VAL A 129 23.81 10.14 -5.09
N ALA A 130 25.04 9.99 -5.59
CA ALA A 130 25.34 9.05 -6.68
C ALA A 130 25.10 7.57 -6.28
N LEU A 131 25.37 7.21 -5.04
CA LEU A 131 25.03 5.87 -4.52
C LEU A 131 23.51 5.72 -4.38
N GLY A 132 22.86 6.72 -3.81
CA GLY A 132 21.41 6.74 -3.64
C GLY A 132 20.66 6.61 -4.95
N GLU A 133 21.10 7.33 -5.99
CA GLU A 133 20.56 7.23 -7.34
C GLU A 133 20.71 5.82 -7.92
N ARG A 134 21.92 5.23 -7.84
CA ARG A 134 22.14 3.87 -8.32
C ARG A 134 21.23 2.87 -7.64
N VAL A 135 21.13 2.92 -6.31
CA VAL A 135 20.26 2.01 -5.55
C VAL A 135 18.79 2.24 -5.91
N TYR A 136 18.36 3.51 -6.01
CA TYR A 136 16.98 3.83 -6.33
C TYR A 136 16.59 3.37 -7.74
N ARG A 137 17.42 3.67 -8.76
CA ARG A 137 17.12 3.43 -10.17
C ARG A 137 17.50 2.03 -10.65
N GLY A 138 18.59 1.47 -10.14
CA GLY A 138 19.15 0.20 -10.61
C GLY A 138 19.04 -0.95 -9.62
N GLY A 139 18.80 -0.67 -8.34
CA GLY A 139 18.92 -1.69 -7.31
C GLY A 139 20.37 -2.13 -7.07
N VAL A 140 20.56 -3.34 -6.56
CA VAL A 140 21.87 -3.98 -6.38
C VAL A 140 21.75 -5.44 -6.84
N ALA A 141 22.10 -5.70 -8.10
CA ALA A 141 21.86 -6.98 -8.78
C ALA A 141 22.56 -8.15 -8.05
N GLU A 142 23.81 -7.96 -7.60
CA GLU A 142 24.62 -9.00 -6.93
C GLU A 142 23.98 -9.50 -5.62
N ARG A 143 23.14 -8.68 -5.01
CA ARG A 143 22.40 -9.03 -3.79
C ARG A 143 20.90 -9.17 -4.03
N GLN A 144 20.47 -9.18 -5.30
CA GLN A 144 19.05 -9.29 -5.67
C GLN A 144 18.18 -8.24 -4.96
N ILE A 145 18.67 -7.00 -4.89
CA ILE A 145 17.90 -5.85 -4.39
C ILE A 145 17.24 -5.19 -5.59
N ALA A 146 15.92 -5.24 -5.63
CA ALA A 146 15.14 -4.62 -6.69
C ALA A 146 15.30 -3.09 -6.66
N ALA A 147 15.26 -2.47 -7.85
CA ALA A 147 15.24 -1.02 -7.98
C ALA A 147 13.97 -0.43 -7.33
N CYS A 148 14.12 0.58 -6.49
CA CYS A 148 12.99 1.26 -5.83
C CYS A 148 12.04 1.88 -6.86
N SER A 149 12.61 2.39 -7.96
CA SER A 149 11.89 3.03 -9.06
C SER A 149 10.89 2.10 -9.76
N GLY A 150 11.09 0.78 -9.72
CA GLY A 150 10.18 -0.20 -10.31
C GLY A 150 8.80 -0.22 -9.67
N CYS A 151 8.74 0.07 -8.37
CA CYS A 151 7.48 0.14 -7.61
C CYS A 151 7.09 1.58 -7.28
N HIS A 152 8.06 2.42 -6.92
CA HIS A 152 7.80 3.80 -6.50
C HIS A 152 7.86 4.83 -7.63
N SER A 153 7.99 4.40 -8.88
CA SER A 153 8.15 5.21 -10.10
C SER A 153 9.50 5.94 -10.19
N PRO A 154 10.00 6.26 -11.38
CA PRO A 154 11.29 6.93 -11.58
C PRO A 154 11.42 8.27 -10.86
N ASN A 155 10.31 9.01 -10.72
CA ASN A 155 10.22 10.28 -10.02
C ASN A 155 9.70 10.18 -8.58
N GLY A 156 9.51 8.98 -8.05
CA GLY A 156 9.02 8.75 -6.70
C GLY A 156 7.54 9.03 -6.49
N ALA A 157 6.75 9.16 -7.56
CA ALA A 157 5.32 9.42 -7.46
C ALA A 157 4.52 8.23 -6.90
N GLY A 158 5.08 7.03 -6.97
CA GLY A 158 4.40 5.80 -6.61
C GLY A 158 3.40 5.34 -7.67
N ILE A 159 2.61 4.34 -7.32
CA ILE A 159 1.50 3.82 -8.13
C ILE A 159 0.24 3.85 -7.25
N PRO A 160 -0.80 4.61 -7.63
CA PRO A 160 -2.03 4.71 -6.84
C PRO A 160 -2.56 3.35 -6.40
N ALA A 161 -3.02 3.26 -5.16
CA ALA A 161 -3.52 2.08 -4.48
C ALA A 161 -2.51 0.94 -4.26
N GLN A 162 -1.37 0.92 -4.96
CA GLN A 162 -0.36 -0.15 -4.85
C GLN A 162 0.88 0.28 -4.06
N TYR A 163 1.55 1.34 -4.51
CA TYR A 163 2.81 1.79 -3.93
C TYR A 163 2.77 3.29 -3.59
N PRO A 164 3.26 3.69 -2.40
CA PRO A 164 3.18 5.07 -1.98
C PRO A 164 4.12 5.99 -2.77
N ARG A 165 3.74 7.26 -2.85
CA ARG A 165 4.64 8.34 -3.19
C ARG A 165 5.77 8.42 -2.16
N VAL A 166 7.01 8.58 -2.59
CA VAL A 166 8.18 8.71 -1.72
C VAL A 166 8.98 9.98 -2.00
N SER A 167 8.82 10.61 -3.19
CA SER A 167 9.58 11.79 -3.58
C SER A 167 9.38 12.96 -2.60
N GLY A 168 10.48 13.62 -2.28
CA GLY A 168 10.50 14.76 -1.38
C GLY A 168 10.27 14.43 0.09
N GLN A 169 10.19 13.15 0.48
CA GLN A 169 10.02 12.73 1.86
C GLN A 169 11.28 13.01 2.67
N HIS A 170 11.14 13.27 3.96
CA HIS A 170 12.28 13.46 4.86
C HIS A 170 13.24 12.28 4.85
N ALA A 171 14.54 12.54 4.70
CA ALA A 171 15.56 11.51 4.71
C ALA A 171 15.55 10.74 6.04
N ASP A 172 15.48 11.43 7.18
CA ASP A 172 15.47 10.80 8.51
C ASP A 172 14.28 9.86 8.68
N TYR A 173 13.08 10.28 8.24
CA TYR A 173 11.91 9.41 8.26
C TYR A 173 12.12 8.19 7.34
N THR A 174 12.68 8.38 6.14
CA THR A 174 12.92 7.30 5.19
C THR A 174 13.94 6.30 5.75
N VAL A 175 15.03 6.79 6.36
CA VAL A 175 16.01 5.94 7.08
C VAL A 175 15.32 5.12 8.16
N ALA A 176 14.54 5.77 9.03
CA ALA A 176 13.83 5.08 10.11
C ALA A 176 12.88 4.00 9.58
N GLN A 177 12.15 4.27 8.48
CA GLN A 177 11.23 3.29 7.92
C GLN A 177 11.95 2.10 7.25
N LEU A 178 13.03 2.34 6.50
CA LEU A 178 13.81 1.27 5.89
C LEU A 178 14.48 0.41 6.95
N SER A 179 15.03 1.02 8.01
CA SER A 179 15.60 0.29 9.15
C SER A 179 14.54 -0.56 9.85
N ALA A 180 13.34 0.02 10.09
CA ALA A 180 12.24 -0.71 10.72
C ALA A 180 11.72 -1.89 9.87
N TYR A 181 11.75 -1.78 8.55
CA TYR A 181 11.46 -2.92 7.68
C TYR A 181 12.58 -3.96 7.73
N ARG A 182 13.84 -3.54 7.78
CA ARG A 182 15.01 -4.43 7.84
C ARG A 182 15.06 -5.25 9.12
N ASP A 183 14.83 -4.61 10.27
CA ASP A 183 14.85 -5.27 11.60
C ASP A 183 13.52 -5.98 11.93
N GLY A 184 12.50 -5.81 11.09
CA GLY A 184 11.19 -6.44 11.26
C GLY A 184 10.28 -5.79 12.31
N SER A 185 10.61 -4.63 12.85
CA SER A 185 9.71 -3.85 13.72
C SER A 185 8.53 -3.26 12.93
N ARG A 186 8.71 -3.04 11.62
CA ARG A 186 7.65 -2.72 10.67
C ARG A 186 7.44 -3.87 9.69
N ARG A 187 6.26 -4.53 9.76
CA ARG A 187 5.96 -5.76 8.98
C ARG A 187 4.74 -5.65 8.07
N ASN A 188 4.24 -4.45 7.85
CA ASN A 188 2.99 -4.23 7.12
C ASN A 188 3.14 -4.21 5.58
N SER A 189 4.31 -4.62 5.06
CA SER A 189 4.58 -4.88 3.64
C SER A 189 5.68 -5.91 3.50
N VAL A 190 5.34 -7.07 2.97
CA VAL A 190 6.29 -8.16 2.73
C VAL A 190 7.35 -7.73 1.70
N GLN A 191 6.95 -7.03 0.65
CA GLN A 191 7.85 -6.54 -0.40
C GLN A 191 8.91 -5.61 0.16
N MET A 192 8.50 -4.63 1.00
CA MET A 192 9.45 -3.71 1.62
C MET A 192 10.36 -4.40 2.62
N GLY A 193 9.85 -5.37 3.37
CA GLY A 193 10.68 -6.20 4.26
C GLY A 193 11.77 -6.95 3.48
N ASN A 194 11.42 -7.59 2.38
CA ASN A 194 12.36 -8.35 1.55
C ASN A 194 13.44 -7.45 0.88
N VAL A 195 13.08 -6.24 0.47
CA VAL A 195 14.04 -5.28 -0.10
C VAL A 195 14.94 -4.72 1.00
N ALA A 196 14.37 -4.25 2.10
CA ALA A 196 15.10 -3.59 3.18
C ALA A 196 16.04 -4.54 3.92
N ALA A 197 15.67 -5.81 4.08
CA ALA A 197 16.50 -6.83 4.74
C ALA A 197 17.90 -6.98 4.13
N LYS A 198 18.05 -6.63 2.86
CA LYS A 198 19.30 -6.76 2.11
C LYS A 198 20.12 -5.46 2.04
N LEU A 199 19.56 -4.32 2.43
CA LEU A 199 20.24 -3.02 2.40
C LEU A 199 21.16 -2.86 3.61
N ASN A 200 22.37 -2.32 3.39
CA ASN A 200 23.24 -1.88 4.46
C ASN A 200 22.95 -0.42 4.89
N ASP A 201 23.54 0.02 6.01
CA ASP A 201 23.28 1.37 6.55
C ASP A 201 23.68 2.49 5.60
N ARG A 202 24.77 2.32 4.86
CA ARG A 202 25.23 3.33 3.89
C ARG A 202 24.24 3.47 2.75
N GLU A 203 23.69 2.37 2.25
CA GLU A 203 22.70 2.36 1.17
C GLU A 203 21.36 2.91 1.65
N ILE A 204 20.93 2.57 2.87
CA ILE A 204 19.72 3.15 3.47
C ILE A 204 19.84 4.66 3.56
N ARG A 205 20.96 5.18 4.08
CA ARG A 205 21.19 6.64 4.15
C ARG A 205 21.25 7.27 2.76
N ALA A 206 21.96 6.65 1.83
CA ALA A 206 22.11 7.16 0.48
C ALA A 206 20.79 7.25 -0.28
N VAL A 207 20.00 6.16 -0.27
CA VAL A 207 18.71 6.15 -0.96
C VAL A 207 17.69 7.09 -0.29
N ALA A 208 17.74 7.24 1.03
CA ALA A 208 16.88 8.15 1.77
C ALA A 208 17.18 9.62 1.44
N ASP A 209 18.47 10.00 1.35
CA ASP A 209 18.87 11.34 0.96
C ASP A 209 18.53 11.64 -0.51
N TYR A 210 18.73 10.66 -1.40
CA TYR A 210 18.31 10.78 -2.80
C TYR A 210 16.79 10.98 -2.93
N ILE A 211 15.99 10.19 -2.22
CA ILE A 211 14.52 10.31 -2.18
C ILE A 211 14.07 11.69 -1.71
N ALA A 212 14.76 12.28 -0.74
CA ALA A 212 14.44 13.62 -0.25
C ALA A 212 14.59 14.70 -1.34
N GLY A 213 15.51 14.52 -2.28
CA GLY A 213 15.70 15.42 -3.42
C GLY A 213 14.94 15.02 -4.69
N LEU A 214 14.29 13.87 -4.72
CA LEU A 214 13.62 13.32 -5.89
C LEU A 214 12.33 14.10 -6.22
N ARG A 215 12.12 14.38 -7.54
CA ARG A 215 10.96 15.12 -8.06
C ARG A 215 10.68 14.80 -9.53
#